data_5b78f5068a4fb0fa6816dabf76ce2530
#
_entry.id   5b78f5068a4fb0fa6816dabf76ce2530
#
_cell.length_a   1.000
_cell.length_b   1.000
_cell.length_c   1.000
_cell.angle_alpha   90.00
_cell.angle_beta   90.00
_cell.angle_gamma   90.00
#
_symmetry.space_group_name_H-M   'P 1'
#
loop_
_entity.id
_entity.type
_entity.pdbx_description
1 polymer ?
#
loop_
_entity_poly.entity_id
_entity_poly.type
_entity_poly.pdbx_seq_one_letter_code
_entity_poly.pdbx_strand_id
1 'polypeptide(L)'
;MTAPTASAATLEPTAESWRNNLRSDLATELVGSRPAWWWTGKTPRDCPGRRPDGTLTSLPLPNLSTCTRQQALDYFDNGWTLTEVLFSGLKGEEAFFRPPYHHLRHPMIFYYGHPPTLYINKLRVAGLIDQALNPYYERLFETGVDEMRWDDMSKNEMRWPSIQEVHAYRRQVYRIVRRLIETHPGLETGHPPITQDHPLWALFMGFEHERIHLETSAVLIHELPLALVQRPAEWPEPHPSARRAEASDFPPRAGREFPANDLINVPEQPVTLGKPAD
;
A
#
# COMPACT_ATOMS: atom_id res chain seq x y z
N MET A 1 52.12 1.12 24.92
CA MET A 1 50.79 1.36 25.53
C MET A 1 49.77 1.17 24.41
N THR A 2 49.26 -0.03 24.31
CA THR A 2 48.22 -0.42 23.32
C THR A 2 46.84 -0.23 23.99
N ALA A 3 46.01 0.60 23.38
CA ALA A 3 44.64 0.80 23.81
C ALA A 3 43.81 -0.46 23.53
N PRO A 4 42.86 -0.84 24.39
CA PRO A 4 41.97 -1.95 24.13
C PRO A 4 40.90 -1.56 23.11
N THR A 5 40.83 -2.27 22.02
CA THR A 5 39.71 -2.24 21.08
C THR A 5 38.48 -2.82 21.78
N ALA A 6 37.51 -1.95 22.06
CA ALA A 6 36.19 -2.34 22.50
C ALA A 6 35.48 -3.04 21.32
N SER A 7 35.26 -4.35 21.43
CA SER A 7 34.39 -5.12 20.58
C SER A 7 32.96 -4.60 20.80
N ALA A 8 32.39 -3.94 19.81
CA ALA A 8 30.97 -3.70 19.74
C ALA A 8 30.27 -5.05 19.55
N ALA A 9 29.72 -5.59 20.61
CA ALA A 9 28.79 -6.70 20.55
C ALA A 9 27.53 -6.20 19.82
N THR A 10 27.40 -6.54 18.56
CA THR A 10 26.13 -6.44 17.83
C THR A 10 25.16 -7.42 18.52
N LEU A 11 24.27 -6.87 19.34
CA LEU A 11 23.12 -7.59 19.84
C LEU A 11 22.24 -7.89 18.61
N GLU A 12 22.28 -9.11 18.12
CA GLU A 12 21.25 -9.58 17.18
C GLU A 12 19.89 -9.38 17.88
N PRO A 13 18.90 -8.73 17.23
CA PRO A 13 17.58 -8.61 17.82
C PRO A 13 17.05 -10.02 18.04
N THR A 14 16.73 -10.35 19.29
CA THR A 14 16.11 -11.61 19.61
C THR A 14 14.87 -11.76 18.72
N ALA A 15 14.68 -12.92 18.11
CA ALA A 15 13.62 -13.23 17.14
C ALA A 15 12.18 -12.94 17.63
N GLU A 16 12.02 -12.38 18.82
CA GLU A 16 10.75 -12.12 19.49
C GLU A 16 10.54 -10.67 19.95
N SER A 17 11.50 -9.75 19.68
CA SER A 17 11.38 -8.36 20.14
C SER A 17 10.15 -7.62 19.60
N TRP A 18 9.65 -8.00 18.43
CA TRP A 18 8.45 -7.46 17.82
C TRP A 18 7.17 -7.75 18.64
N ARG A 19 7.16 -8.83 19.43
CA ARG A 19 6.02 -9.16 20.31
C ARG A 19 5.79 -8.12 21.40
N ASN A 20 6.79 -7.31 21.74
CA ASN A 20 6.65 -6.21 22.70
C ASN A 20 5.73 -5.09 22.19
N ASN A 21 5.40 -5.08 20.89
CA ASN A 21 4.46 -4.13 20.29
C ASN A 21 3.01 -4.65 20.31
N LEU A 22 2.79 -5.93 20.64
CA LEU A 22 1.45 -6.52 20.69
C LEU A 22 0.69 -6.05 21.93
N ARG A 23 -0.58 -5.73 21.72
CA ARG A 23 -1.54 -5.43 22.78
C ARG A 23 -2.63 -6.48 22.76
N SER A 24 -2.75 -7.25 23.83
CA SER A 24 -3.70 -8.37 23.91
C SER A 24 -5.16 -7.97 23.78
N ASP A 25 -5.52 -6.75 24.15
CA ASP A 25 -6.85 -6.16 24.02
C ASP A 25 -7.30 -5.99 22.57
N LEU A 26 -6.40 -5.64 21.66
CA LEU A 26 -6.70 -5.50 20.25
C LEU A 26 -6.77 -6.81 19.47
N ALA A 27 -6.11 -7.84 19.93
CA ALA A 27 -6.08 -9.12 19.24
C ALA A 27 -7.49 -9.68 18.98
N THR A 28 -8.40 -9.49 19.94
CA THR A 28 -9.80 -9.94 19.83
C THR A 28 -10.63 -9.03 18.91
N GLU A 29 -10.40 -7.71 18.94
CA GLU A 29 -11.14 -6.75 18.12
C GLU A 29 -10.81 -6.88 16.62
N LEU A 30 -9.62 -7.40 16.29
CA LEU A 30 -9.16 -7.58 14.92
C LEU A 30 -9.45 -8.98 14.35
N VAL A 31 -10.30 -9.75 15.00
CA VAL A 31 -10.80 -11.03 14.49
C VAL A 31 -12.29 -10.90 14.10
N GLY A 32 -12.62 -11.29 12.88
CA GLY A 32 -13.99 -11.18 12.36
C GLY A 32 -14.27 -9.81 11.72
N SER A 33 -15.47 -9.29 11.92
CA SER A 33 -15.89 -7.98 11.40
C SER A 33 -15.10 -6.85 12.04
N ARG A 34 -14.71 -5.89 11.25
CA ARG A 34 -13.95 -4.75 11.76
C ARG A 34 -14.82 -3.82 12.62
N PRO A 35 -14.27 -3.31 13.74
CA PRO A 35 -14.94 -2.30 14.53
C PRO A 35 -15.10 -1.00 13.73
N ALA A 36 -16.05 -0.16 14.11
CA ALA A 36 -16.34 1.09 13.40
C ALA A 36 -15.13 2.04 13.32
N TRP A 37 -14.23 2.02 14.29
CA TRP A 37 -13.03 2.85 14.29
C TRP A 37 -12.01 2.46 13.21
N TRP A 38 -12.11 1.24 12.63
CA TRP A 38 -11.23 0.77 11.58
C TRP A 38 -11.26 1.65 10.33
N TRP A 39 -12.44 2.13 9.96
CA TRP A 39 -12.60 2.92 8.74
C TRP A 39 -12.18 4.37 8.98
N THR A 40 -11.12 4.80 8.29
CA THR A 40 -10.56 6.16 8.43
C THR A 40 -11.07 7.11 7.36
N GLY A 41 -11.57 6.56 6.25
CA GLY A 41 -12.23 7.25 5.15
C GLY A 41 -13.68 6.80 4.96
N LYS A 42 -14.07 6.53 3.71
CA LYS A 42 -15.38 5.94 3.39
C LYS A 42 -15.42 4.49 3.87
N THR A 43 -16.57 4.10 4.41
CA THR A 43 -16.81 2.67 4.70
C THR A 43 -17.02 1.88 3.41
N PRO A 44 -16.86 0.55 3.39
CA PRO A 44 -17.16 -0.25 2.20
C PRO A 44 -18.58 -0.05 1.67
N ARG A 45 -19.54 0.26 2.56
CA ARG A 45 -20.92 0.55 2.19
C ARG A 45 -21.06 1.80 1.35
N ASP A 46 -20.26 2.83 1.66
CA ASP A 46 -20.35 4.16 1.06
C ASP A 46 -19.24 4.40 0.04
N CYS A 47 -18.44 3.36 -0.26
CA CYS A 47 -17.31 3.44 -1.15
C CYS A 47 -17.76 3.52 -2.61
N PRO A 48 -17.23 4.44 -3.41
CA PRO A 48 -17.34 4.41 -4.86
C PRO A 48 -16.80 3.08 -5.41
N GLY A 49 -17.48 2.52 -6.42
CA GLY A 49 -17.11 1.21 -6.97
C GLY A 49 -17.71 0.02 -6.23
N ARG A 50 -18.60 0.25 -5.26
CA ARG A 50 -19.37 -0.83 -4.63
C ARG A 50 -20.35 -1.44 -5.62
N ARG A 51 -20.32 -2.78 -5.75
CA ARG A 51 -21.20 -3.55 -6.60
C ARG A 51 -22.52 -3.92 -5.88
N PRO A 52 -23.56 -4.30 -6.61
CA PRO A 52 -24.83 -4.74 -6.01
C PRO A 52 -24.71 -5.93 -5.05
N ASP A 53 -23.73 -6.81 -5.28
CA ASP A 53 -23.42 -7.95 -4.42
C ASP A 53 -22.65 -7.57 -3.14
N GLY A 54 -22.32 -6.28 -2.98
CA GLY A 54 -21.58 -5.75 -1.83
C GLY A 54 -20.07 -5.78 -1.99
N THR A 55 -19.53 -6.41 -3.00
CA THR A 55 -18.09 -6.38 -3.27
C THR A 55 -17.65 -5.02 -3.83
N LEU A 56 -16.35 -4.73 -3.69
CA LEU A 56 -15.76 -3.52 -4.22
C LEU A 56 -14.97 -3.83 -5.50
N THR A 57 -14.91 -2.87 -6.40
CA THR A 57 -14.03 -2.90 -7.56
C THR A 57 -13.18 -1.66 -7.60
N SER A 58 -11.95 -1.78 -8.12
CA SER A 58 -11.12 -0.62 -8.41
C SER A 58 -11.75 0.20 -9.53
N LEU A 59 -11.80 1.51 -9.35
CA LEU A 59 -12.23 2.43 -10.40
C LEU A 59 -11.11 2.62 -11.43
N PRO A 60 -11.45 2.91 -12.70
CA PRO A 60 -10.46 3.24 -13.72
C PRO A 60 -9.79 4.59 -13.40
N LEU A 61 -8.52 4.74 -13.78
CA LEU A 61 -7.78 5.99 -13.64
C LEU A 61 -8.52 7.13 -14.36
N PRO A 62 -8.79 8.25 -13.69
CA PRO A 62 -9.38 9.41 -14.32
C PRO A 62 -8.46 9.99 -15.41
N ASN A 63 -9.06 10.51 -16.48
CA ASN A 63 -8.31 11.22 -17.50
C ASN A 63 -7.82 12.57 -16.96
N LEU A 64 -6.53 12.77 -16.85
CA LEU A 64 -5.93 13.97 -16.24
C LEU A 64 -6.17 15.26 -17.04
N SER A 65 -6.60 15.15 -18.29
CA SER A 65 -6.95 16.33 -19.11
C SER A 65 -8.39 16.81 -18.90
N THR A 66 -9.27 15.93 -18.37
CA THR A 66 -10.70 16.22 -18.25
C THR A 66 -11.32 15.77 -16.93
N CYS A 67 -10.50 15.35 -15.99
CA CYS A 67 -10.91 14.80 -14.70
C CYS A 67 -11.73 15.85 -13.93
N THR A 68 -12.94 15.49 -13.57
CA THR A 68 -13.74 16.33 -12.66
C THR A 68 -13.29 16.13 -11.21
N ARG A 69 -13.55 17.14 -10.38
CA ARG A 69 -13.35 17.07 -8.92
C ARG A 69 -14.02 15.83 -8.31
N GLN A 70 -15.23 15.51 -8.75
CA GLN A 70 -15.96 14.34 -8.24
C GLN A 70 -15.27 13.02 -8.64
N GLN A 71 -14.76 12.93 -9.87
CA GLN A 71 -14.01 11.74 -10.29
C GLN A 71 -12.71 11.57 -9.49
N ALA A 72 -12.02 12.65 -9.16
CA ALA A 72 -10.83 12.61 -8.30
C ALA A 72 -11.19 12.18 -6.87
N LEU A 73 -12.29 12.69 -6.30
CA LEU A 73 -12.80 12.27 -4.98
C LEU A 73 -13.18 10.79 -4.98
N ASP A 74 -13.93 10.35 -5.96
CA ASP A 74 -14.38 8.95 -6.05
C ASP A 74 -13.19 8.00 -6.20
N TYR A 75 -12.20 8.40 -7.01
CA TYR A 75 -11.00 7.59 -7.23
C TYR A 75 -10.12 7.50 -5.98
N PHE A 76 -9.97 8.61 -5.25
CA PHE A 76 -9.27 8.65 -3.97
C PHE A 76 -10.00 7.81 -2.91
N ASP A 77 -11.29 8.06 -2.70
CA ASP A 77 -12.12 7.34 -1.73
C ASP A 77 -12.10 5.83 -1.99
N ASN A 78 -12.15 5.43 -3.26
CA ASN A 78 -12.11 4.03 -3.68
C ASN A 78 -10.76 3.37 -3.33
N GLY A 79 -9.62 3.96 -3.71
CA GLY A 79 -8.30 3.42 -3.40
C GLY A 79 -8.08 3.30 -1.90
N TRP A 80 -8.42 4.35 -1.15
CA TRP A 80 -8.29 4.38 0.30
C TRP A 80 -9.09 3.29 1.01
N THR A 81 -10.37 3.14 0.63
CA THR A 81 -11.23 2.10 1.20
C THR A 81 -10.76 0.70 0.81
N LEU A 82 -10.32 0.49 -0.43
CA LEU A 82 -9.76 -0.80 -0.86
C LEU A 82 -8.54 -1.21 -0.03
N THR A 83 -7.64 -0.26 0.29
CA THR A 83 -6.52 -0.51 1.21
C THR A 83 -7.02 -0.97 2.57
N GLU A 84 -7.98 -0.28 3.16
CA GLU A 84 -8.52 -0.65 4.48
C GLU A 84 -9.25 -2.00 4.45
N VAL A 85 -9.95 -2.32 3.35
CA VAL A 85 -10.56 -3.65 3.15
C VAL A 85 -9.49 -4.73 3.05
N LEU A 86 -8.42 -4.51 2.27
CA LEU A 86 -7.33 -5.49 2.16
C LEU A 86 -6.73 -5.79 3.54
N PHE A 87 -6.37 -4.75 4.29
CA PHE A 87 -5.79 -4.90 5.62
C PHE A 87 -6.78 -5.42 6.67
N SER A 88 -8.09 -5.30 6.44
CA SER A 88 -9.09 -5.96 7.26
C SER A 88 -9.03 -7.49 7.18
N GLY A 89 -8.35 -8.02 6.20
CA GLY A 89 -8.04 -9.45 6.08
C GLY A 89 -7.00 -9.96 7.09
N LEU A 90 -6.30 -9.07 7.80
CA LEU A 90 -5.29 -9.45 8.80
C LEU A 90 -5.97 -9.72 10.16
N LYS A 91 -5.79 -10.90 10.71
CA LYS A 91 -6.41 -11.32 11.98
C LYS A 91 -5.48 -11.07 13.15
N GLY A 92 -5.89 -10.16 14.04
CA GLY A 92 -5.12 -9.83 15.24
C GLY A 92 -3.88 -8.98 14.97
N GLU A 93 -3.29 -8.47 16.03
CA GLU A 93 -2.09 -7.62 15.95
C GLU A 93 -0.86 -8.35 15.42
N GLU A 94 -0.73 -9.64 15.71
CA GLU A 94 0.42 -10.43 15.26
C GLU A 94 0.61 -10.32 13.74
N ALA A 95 -0.48 -10.31 12.97
CA ALA A 95 -0.41 -10.20 11.52
C ALA A 95 0.23 -8.88 11.03
N PHE A 96 0.12 -7.82 11.83
CA PHE A 96 0.70 -6.52 11.48
C PHE A 96 2.17 -6.38 11.86
N PHE A 97 2.59 -7.00 12.96
CA PHE A 97 3.94 -6.80 13.51
C PHE A 97 4.88 -7.98 13.29
N ARG A 98 4.37 -9.11 12.78
CA ARG A 98 5.21 -10.27 12.50
C ARG A 98 6.31 -9.90 11.51
N PRO A 99 7.57 -10.24 11.77
CA PRO A 99 8.65 -10.06 10.82
C PRO A 99 8.33 -10.73 9.48
N PRO A 100 8.60 -10.06 8.35
CA PRO A 100 8.38 -10.64 7.03
C PRO A 100 9.29 -11.84 6.80
N TYR A 101 8.91 -12.72 5.89
CA TYR A 101 9.73 -13.86 5.49
C TYR A 101 11.04 -13.40 4.84
N HIS A 102 10.95 -12.41 3.96
CA HIS A 102 12.12 -11.88 3.25
C HIS A 102 12.72 -10.69 3.99
N HIS A 103 14.00 -10.76 4.33
CA HIS A 103 14.72 -9.75 5.11
C HIS A 103 14.76 -8.34 4.49
N LEU A 104 14.52 -8.21 3.17
CA LEU A 104 14.39 -6.92 2.47
C LEU A 104 12.95 -6.37 2.49
N ARG A 105 12.12 -6.82 3.40
CA ARG A 105 10.76 -6.35 3.58
C ARG A 105 10.54 -5.89 5.01
N HIS A 106 9.46 -5.14 5.20
CA HIS A 106 9.00 -4.66 6.49
C HIS A 106 7.77 -5.45 6.97
N PRO A 107 7.42 -5.42 8.26
CA PRO A 107 6.16 -5.96 8.74
C PRO A 107 4.96 -5.19 8.14
N MET A 108 3.79 -5.82 8.13
CA MET A 108 2.59 -5.27 7.47
C MET A 108 2.17 -3.89 7.98
N ILE A 109 2.49 -3.56 9.23
CA ILE A 109 2.22 -2.23 9.79
C ILE A 109 2.92 -1.11 8.99
N PHE A 110 4.11 -1.39 8.45
CA PHE A 110 4.80 -0.46 7.56
C PHE A 110 3.97 -0.17 6.31
N TYR A 111 3.52 -1.20 5.60
CA TYR A 111 2.75 -1.05 4.36
C TYR A 111 1.38 -0.42 4.60
N TYR A 112 0.87 -0.49 5.82
CA TYR A 112 -0.35 0.19 6.21
C TYR A 112 -0.14 1.69 6.48
N GLY A 113 1.03 2.07 7.00
CA GLY A 113 1.40 3.45 7.28
C GLY A 113 2.09 4.20 6.13
N HIS A 114 2.67 3.46 5.18
CA HIS A 114 3.47 4.04 4.09
C HIS A 114 2.67 4.85 3.06
N PRO A 115 1.54 4.37 2.49
CA PRO A 115 0.79 5.17 1.51
C PRO A 115 0.33 6.53 2.03
N PRO A 116 -0.27 6.66 3.24
CA PRO A 116 -0.63 7.97 3.76
C PRO A 116 0.57 8.90 3.97
N THR A 117 1.72 8.36 4.35
CA THR A 117 2.94 9.15 4.51
C THR A 117 3.42 9.72 3.19
N LEU A 118 3.37 8.94 2.12
CA LEU A 118 3.75 9.41 0.80
C LEU A 118 2.88 10.59 0.35
N TYR A 119 1.56 10.56 0.58
CA TYR A 119 0.71 11.73 0.29
C TYR A 119 1.25 12.99 0.94
N ILE A 120 1.50 12.96 2.25
CA ILE A 120 1.98 14.15 2.98
C ILE A 120 3.33 14.62 2.42
N ASN A 121 4.28 13.72 2.22
CA ASN A 121 5.62 14.08 1.75
C ASN A 121 5.58 14.67 0.32
N LYS A 122 4.86 14.04 -0.60
CA LYS A 122 4.81 14.50 -1.99
C LYS A 122 3.96 15.78 -2.15
N LEU A 123 2.87 15.92 -1.41
CA LEU A 123 2.08 17.16 -1.41
C LEU A 123 2.86 18.34 -0.84
N ARG A 124 3.73 18.11 0.16
CA ARG A 124 4.64 19.15 0.66
C ARG A 124 5.69 19.55 -0.36
N VAL A 125 6.32 18.59 -1.01
CA VAL A 125 7.32 18.87 -2.07
C VAL A 125 6.67 19.65 -3.22
N ALA A 126 5.42 19.33 -3.56
CA ALA A 126 4.67 20.05 -4.59
C ALA A 126 4.13 21.41 -4.15
N GLY A 127 4.32 21.81 -2.89
CA GLY A 127 3.81 23.08 -2.35
C GLY A 127 2.28 23.14 -2.19
N LEU A 128 1.61 21.97 -2.15
CA LEU A 128 0.16 21.87 -1.96
C LEU A 128 -0.26 21.88 -0.50
N ILE A 129 0.66 21.58 0.40
CA ILE A 129 0.52 21.72 1.86
C ILE A 129 1.84 22.24 2.44
N ASP A 130 1.75 23.03 3.51
CA ASP A 130 2.94 23.71 4.05
C ASP A 130 3.72 22.91 5.07
N GLN A 131 3.04 22.09 5.87
CA GLN A 131 3.63 21.47 7.05
C GLN A 131 3.50 19.95 7.06
N ALA A 132 4.47 19.32 7.70
CA ALA A 132 4.39 17.92 8.10
C ALA A 132 3.24 17.72 9.10
N LEU A 133 2.56 16.60 8.99
CA LEU A 133 1.54 16.19 9.95
C LEU A 133 2.16 15.50 11.17
N ASN A 134 3.09 14.59 10.92
CA ASN A 134 3.89 13.90 11.92
C ASN A 134 5.28 13.60 11.34
N PRO A 135 6.29 14.46 11.61
CA PRO A 135 7.63 14.29 11.02
C PRO A 135 8.32 12.97 11.37
N TYR A 136 7.95 12.35 12.48
CA TYR A 136 8.48 11.04 12.87
C TYR A 136 7.91 9.94 11.97
N TYR A 137 6.58 9.90 11.78
CA TYR A 137 5.93 8.90 10.92
C TYR A 137 6.33 9.09 9.45
N GLU A 138 6.44 10.34 9.00
CA GLU A 138 6.81 10.67 7.63
C GLU A 138 8.23 10.23 7.27
N ARG A 139 9.13 10.10 8.25
CA ARG A 139 10.43 9.47 8.07
C ARG A 139 10.38 7.95 8.23
N LEU A 140 9.66 7.47 9.27
CA LEU A 140 9.59 6.06 9.60
C LEU A 140 9.00 5.24 8.46
N PHE A 141 7.90 5.71 7.88
CA PHE A 141 7.19 5.01 6.83
C PHE A 141 7.66 5.36 5.40
N GLU A 142 8.56 6.32 5.23
CA GLU A 142 9.16 6.61 3.92
C GLU A 142 10.40 5.74 3.65
N THR A 143 11.06 5.27 4.70
CA THR A 143 12.36 4.61 4.61
C THR A 143 12.28 3.27 3.87
N GLY A 144 13.16 3.10 2.88
CA GLY A 144 13.55 1.77 2.39
C GLY A 144 12.68 1.14 1.31
N VAL A 145 11.75 1.88 0.68
CA VAL A 145 10.93 1.32 -0.42
C VAL A 145 11.48 1.71 -1.80
N ASP A 146 11.91 2.94 -1.97
CA ASP A 146 12.44 3.44 -3.25
C ASP A 146 13.97 3.33 -3.34
N GLU A 147 14.65 3.28 -2.20
CA GLU A 147 16.09 3.09 -2.09
C GLU A 147 16.38 1.83 -1.27
N MET A 148 16.39 0.69 -1.92
CA MET A 148 16.86 -0.57 -1.30
C MET A 148 18.37 -0.52 -1.08
N ARG A 149 18.84 0.36 -0.20
CA ARG A 149 20.19 0.31 0.33
C ARG A 149 20.23 -0.65 1.49
N TRP A 150 21.16 -1.59 1.44
CA TRP A 150 21.39 -2.59 2.48
C TRP A 150 21.57 -1.96 3.88
N ASP A 151 22.06 -0.70 3.94
CA ASP A 151 22.30 0.04 5.17
C ASP A 151 21.02 0.48 5.90
N ASP A 152 19.89 0.57 5.17
CA ASP A 152 18.61 0.98 5.76
C ASP A 152 17.87 -0.18 6.45
N MET A 153 18.29 -1.42 6.18
CA MET A 153 17.67 -2.64 6.73
C MET A 153 18.07 -2.93 8.18
N SER A 154 19.16 -2.32 8.70
CA SER A 154 19.54 -2.42 10.12
C SER A 154 18.55 -1.71 11.07
N LYS A 155 17.56 -1.02 10.53
CA LYS A 155 16.50 -0.31 11.28
C LYS A 155 15.35 -1.19 11.74
N ASN A 156 15.48 -2.51 11.74
CA ASN A 156 14.55 -3.44 12.40
C ASN A 156 14.41 -3.23 13.92
N GLU A 157 15.22 -2.34 14.49
CA GLU A 157 15.06 -1.82 15.86
C GLU A 157 14.02 -0.69 15.97
N MET A 158 13.39 -0.30 14.85
CA MET A 158 12.40 0.76 14.88
C MET A 158 11.19 0.34 15.68
N ARG A 159 10.83 1.15 16.66
CA ARG A 159 9.60 0.98 17.41
C ARG A 159 8.43 1.40 16.51
N TRP A 160 7.74 0.43 15.97
CA TRP A 160 6.53 0.67 15.19
C TRP A 160 5.43 1.27 16.08
N PRO A 161 4.67 2.25 15.59
CA PRO A 161 3.50 2.73 16.29
C PRO A 161 2.43 1.64 16.34
N SER A 162 1.52 1.74 17.30
CA SER A 162 0.36 0.85 17.40
C SER A 162 -0.57 1.03 16.19
N ILE A 163 -1.42 0.04 15.95
CA ILE A 163 -2.41 0.10 14.86
C ILE A 163 -3.33 1.31 15.03
N GLN A 164 -3.76 1.64 16.25
CA GLN A 164 -4.60 2.81 16.51
C GLN A 164 -3.89 4.13 16.19
N GLU A 165 -2.60 4.24 16.52
CA GLU A 165 -1.81 5.43 16.19
C GLU A 165 -1.70 5.60 14.68
N VAL A 166 -1.46 4.51 13.93
CA VAL A 166 -1.46 4.54 12.45
C VAL A 166 -2.84 4.89 11.91
N HIS A 167 -3.92 4.35 12.49
CA HIS A 167 -5.28 4.73 12.11
C HIS A 167 -5.59 6.20 12.37
N ALA A 168 -5.16 6.72 13.51
CA ALA A 168 -5.33 8.14 13.82
C ALA A 168 -4.59 9.03 12.80
N TYR A 169 -3.38 8.63 12.41
CA TYR A 169 -2.60 9.31 11.38
C TYR A 169 -3.30 9.20 10.01
N ARG A 170 -3.68 8.00 9.57
CA ARG A 170 -4.42 7.78 8.32
C ARG A 170 -5.66 8.66 8.25
N ARG A 171 -6.46 8.74 9.32
CA ARG A 171 -7.68 9.58 9.36
C ARG A 171 -7.39 11.06 9.16
N GLN A 172 -6.27 11.55 9.68
CA GLN A 172 -5.87 12.95 9.48
C GLN A 172 -5.41 13.17 8.04
N VAL A 173 -4.59 12.28 7.49
CA VAL A 173 -4.13 12.35 6.09
C VAL A 173 -5.33 12.30 5.14
N TYR A 174 -6.28 11.37 5.34
CA TYR A 174 -7.50 11.31 4.54
C TYR A 174 -8.22 12.65 4.48
N ARG A 175 -8.39 13.32 5.63
CA ARG A 175 -9.06 14.62 5.70
C ARG A 175 -8.28 15.72 4.95
N ILE A 176 -6.96 15.72 5.06
CA ILE A 176 -6.10 16.69 4.37
C ILE A 176 -6.20 16.49 2.87
N VAL A 177 -6.01 15.27 2.37
CA VAL A 177 -6.07 14.96 0.93
C VAL A 177 -7.46 15.25 0.39
N ARG A 178 -8.51 14.80 1.07
CA ARG A 178 -9.88 15.05 0.67
C ARG A 178 -10.19 16.55 0.60
N ARG A 179 -9.80 17.31 1.62
CA ARG A 179 -9.95 18.76 1.64
C ARG A 179 -9.22 19.43 0.47
N LEU A 180 -8.01 18.98 0.16
CA LEU A 180 -7.26 19.48 -1.00
C LEU A 180 -8.06 19.26 -2.30
N ILE A 181 -8.57 18.04 -2.52
CA ILE A 181 -9.36 17.72 -3.70
C ILE A 181 -10.62 18.60 -3.75
N GLU A 182 -11.33 18.77 -2.64
CA GLU A 182 -12.57 19.52 -2.54
C GLU A 182 -12.39 21.02 -2.85
N THR A 183 -11.21 21.57 -2.60
CA THR A 183 -11.02 23.04 -2.65
C THR A 183 -10.02 23.51 -3.69
N HIS A 184 -9.19 22.64 -4.26
CA HIS A 184 -8.14 23.08 -5.19
C HIS A 184 -8.73 23.57 -6.51
N PRO A 185 -8.39 24.81 -6.96
CA PRO A 185 -8.96 25.40 -8.18
C PRO A 185 -8.57 24.62 -9.45
N GLY A 186 -7.43 23.95 -9.48
CA GLY A 186 -6.99 23.13 -10.61
C GLY A 186 -7.84 21.87 -10.87
N LEU A 187 -8.93 21.66 -10.11
CA LEU A 187 -9.93 20.60 -10.33
C LEU A 187 -11.32 21.19 -10.64
N GLU A 188 -11.39 22.46 -10.96
CA GLU A 188 -12.62 23.08 -11.46
C GLU A 188 -12.91 22.64 -12.89
N THR A 189 -14.18 22.72 -13.28
CA THR A 189 -14.61 22.35 -14.64
C THR A 189 -13.86 23.20 -15.67
N GLY A 190 -13.24 22.52 -16.65
CA GLY A 190 -12.47 23.19 -17.71
C GLY A 190 -11.04 23.55 -17.32
N HIS A 191 -10.50 22.98 -16.23
CA HIS A 191 -9.09 23.15 -15.88
C HIS A 191 -8.16 22.68 -17.02
N PRO A 192 -6.97 23.26 -17.15
CA PRO A 192 -5.98 22.77 -18.10
C PRO A 192 -5.53 21.33 -17.72
N PRO A 193 -4.99 20.56 -18.69
CA PRO A 193 -4.46 19.22 -18.42
C PRO A 193 -3.48 19.21 -17.25
N ILE A 194 -3.61 18.23 -16.36
CA ILE A 194 -2.69 18.01 -15.26
C ILE A 194 -1.50 17.20 -15.80
N THR A 195 -0.41 17.90 -16.08
CA THR A 195 0.85 17.33 -16.57
C THR A 195 1.83 17.09 -15.42
N GLN A 196 2.95 16.45 -15.69
CA GLN A 196 4.00 16.21 -14.68
C GLN A 196 4.57 17.48 -14.04
N ASP A 197 4.46 18.63 -14.71
CA ASP A 197 4.88 19.94 -14.18
C ASP A 197 3.82 20.63 -13.34
N HIS A 198 2.60 20.09 -13.32
CA HIS A 198 1.50 20.63 -12.52
C HIS A 198 1.57 20.13 -11.07
N PRO A 199 1.42 20.99 -10.04
CA PRO A 199 1.49 20.55 -8.63
C PRO A 199 0.55 19.39 -8.30
N LEU A 200 -0.66 19.36 -8.86
CA LEU A 200 -1.60 18.25 -8.66
C LEU A 200 -1.11 16.90 -9.19
N TRP A 201 -0.04 16.86 -9.99
CA TRP A 201 0.59 15.58 -10.39
C TRP A 201 0.98 14.76 -9.16
N ALA A 202 1.49 15.42 -8.11
CA ALA A 202 1.84 14.74 -6.85
C ALA A 202 0.63 14.06 -6.18
N LEU A 203 -0.56 14.66 -6.30
CA LEU A 203 -1.79 14.07 -5.80
C LEU A 203 -2.17 12.80 -6.56
N PHE A 204 -2.17 12.85 -7.90
CA PHE A 204 -2.49 11.68 -8.74
C PHE A 204 -1.43 10.59 -8.66
N MET A 205 -0.15 10.96 -8.52
CA MET A 205 0.90 10.01 -8.21
C MET A 205 0.63 9.28 -6.88
N GLY A 206 0.15 9.99 -5.86
CA GLY A 206 -0.27 9.39 -4.60
C GLY A 206 -1.41 8.38 -4.78
N PHE A 207 -2.38 8.64 -5.65
CA PHE A 207 -3.46 7.70 -5.96
C PHE A 207 -2.94 6.40 -6.58
N GLU A 208 -2.03 6.50 -7.54
CA GLU A 208 -1.43 5.34 -8.19
C GLU A 208 -0.50 4.58 -7.24
N HIS A 209 0.24 5.30 -6.41
CA HIS A 209 1.09 4.70 -5.40
C HIS A 209 0.28 3.87 -4.37
N GLU A 210 -0.88 4.35 -3.92
CA GLU A 210 -1.79 3.58 -3.06
C GLU A 210 -2.20 2.26 -3.74
N ARG A 211 -2.48 2.29 -5.07
CA ARG A 211 -2.86 1.11 -5.84
C ARG A 211 -1.71 0.11 -6.04
N ILE A 212 -0.50 0.60 -6.28
CA ILE A 212 0.70 -0.27 -6.30
C ILE A 212 0.84 -0.98 -4.96
N HIS A 213 0.59 -0.27 -3.86
CA HIS A 213 0.66 -0.87 -2.52
C HIS A 213 -0.50 -1.81 -2.20
N LEU A 214 -1.65 -1.70 -2.83
CA LEU A 214 -2.68 -2.75 -2.79
C LEU A 214 -2.15 -4.07 -3.36
N GLU A 215 -1.50 -4.01 -4.51
CA GLU A 215 -0.91 -5.17 -5.18
C GLU A 215 0.22 -5.78 -4.34
N THR A 216 1.23 -4.99 -3.99
CA THR A 216 2.39 -5.48 -3.25
C THR A 216 2.04 -5.98 -1.85
N SER A 217 1.11 -5.33 -1.15
CA SER A 217 0.64 -5.79 0.16
C SER A 217 -0.15 -7.10 0.04
N ALA A 218 -0.95 -7.28 -1.03
CA ALA A 218 -1.63 -8.54 -1.27
C ALA A 218 -0.65 -9.71 -1.44
N VAL A 219 0.48 -9.48 -2.14
CA VAL A 219 1.55 -10.48 -2.27
C VAL A 219 2.15 -10.82 -0.90
N LEU A 220 2.47 -9.82 -0.08
CA LEU A 220 3.08 -10.04 1.23
C LEU A 220 2.12 -10.72 2.23
N ILE A 221 0.82 -10.48 2.12
CA ILE A 221 -0.20 -11.17 2.92
C ILE A 221 -0.16 -12.69 2.68
N HIS A 222 0.18 -13.15 1.46
CA HIS A 222 0.31 -14.57 1.17
C HIS A 222 1.48 -15.25 1.90
N GLU A 223 2.44 -14.49 2.41
CA GLU A 223 3.54 -15.01 3.23
C GLU A 223 3.14 -15.28 4.69
N LEU A 224 2.00 -14.74 5.12
CA LEU A 224 1.51 -14.89 6.49
C LEU A 224 0.88 -16.28 6.71
N PRO A 225 1.01 -16.84 7.93
CA PRO A 225 0.28 -18.04 8.30
C PRO A 225 -1.23 -17.91 8.08
N LEU A 226 -1.87 -18.93 7.53
CA LEU A 226 -3.32 -18.94 7.26
C LEU A 226 -4.18 -18.62 8.51
N ALA A 227 -3.67 -18.95 9.70
CA ALA A 227 -4.35 -18.60 10.95
C ALA A 227 -4.46 -17.08 11.18
N LEU A 228 -3.57 -16.29 10.58
CA LEU A 228 -3.49 -14.84 10.73
C LEU A 228 -4.20 -14.07 9.63
N VAL A 229 -4.81 -14.76 8.68
CA VAL A 229 -5.48 -14.11 7.54
C VAL A 229 -6.90 -14.62 7.35
N GLN A 230 -7.74 -13.78 6.79
CA GLN A 230 -9.09 -14.09 6.36
C GLN A 230 -9.42 -13.29 5.10
N ARG A 231 -10.31 -13.81 4.25
CA ARG A 231 -10.80 -13.03 3.12
C ARG A 231 -11.83 -12.02 3.62
N PRO A 232 -11.67 -10.72 3.34
CA PRO A 232 -12.71 -9.73 3.61
C PRO A 232 -13.95 -9.99 2.76
N ALA A 233 -15.14 -9.76 3.32
CA ALA A 233 -16.41 -9.98 2.62
C ALA A 233 -16.57 -9.10 1.37
N GLU A 234 -16.01 -7.88 1.44
CA GLU A 234 -16.06 -6.89 0.38
C GLU A 234 -15.01 -7.11 -0.72
N TRP A 235 -14.07 -8.05 -0.50
CA TRP A 235 -13.04 -8.35 -1.50
C TRP A 235 -13.66 -9.12 -2.68
N PRO A 236 -13.43 -8.68 -3.93
CA PRO A 236 -14.03 -9.31 -5.09
C PRO A 236 -13.60 -10.77 -5.24
N GLU A 237 -14.44 -11.56 -5.90
CA GLU A 237 -14.08 -12.93 -6.25
C GLU A 237 -12.85 -12.93 -7.17
N PRO A 238 -11.98 -13.95 -7.05
CA PRO A 238 -10.86 -14.11 -7.98
C PRO A 238 -11.35 -14.13 -9.44
N HIS A 239 -10.54 -13.57 -10.32
CA HIS A 239 -10.85 -13.62 -11.76
C HIS A 239 -11.09 -15.09 -12.20
N PRO A 240 -12.05 -15.36 -13.10
CA PRO A 240 -12.34 -16.73 -13.54
C PRO A 240 -11.13 -17.51 -14.04
N SER A 241 -10.13 -16.81 -14.63
CA SER A 241 -8.89 -17.47 -15.07
C SER A 241 -8.06 -18.02 -13.91
N ALA A 242 -8.16 -17.42 -12.71
CA ALA A 242 -7.46 -17.90 -11.51
C ALA A 242 -8.08 -19.19 -10.93
N ARG A 243 -9.32 -19.52 -11.33
CA ARG A 243 -10.04 -20.71 -10.84
C ARG A 243 -9.75 -21.97 -11.65
N ARG A 244 -9.03 -21.87 -12.76
CA ARG A 244 -8.88 -22.93 -13.76
C ARG A 244 -7.52 -23.58 -13.79
N ALA A 245 -6.63 -23.28 -12.89
CA ALA A 245 -5.42 -24.05 -12.81
C ALA A 245 -5.76 -25.47 -12.35
N GLU A 246 -6.04 -26.36 -13.29
CA GLU A 246 -6.04 -27.79 -13.02
C GLU A 246 -4.62 -28.18 -12.56
N ALA A 247 -4.51 -29.23 -11.77
CA ALA A 247 -3.20 -29.69 -11.27
C ALA A 247 -2.18 -29.99 -12.39
N SER A 248 -2.68 -30.17 -13.63
CA SER A 248 -1.88 -30.33 -14.85
C SER A 248 -1.27 -29.02 -15.39
N ASP A 249 -1.84 -27.85 -15.00
CA ASP A 249 -1.45 -26.55 -15.54
C ASP A 249 -0.38 -25.85 -14.68
N PHE A 250 -0.07 -26.44 -13.52
CA PHE A 250 0.99 -25.90 -12.66
C PHE A 250 2.37 -26.23 -13.25
N PRO A 251 3.37 -25.36 -12.94
CA PRO A 251 4.71 -25.58 -13.43
C PRO A 251 5.12 -27.02 -13.15
N PRO A 252 5.77 -27.67 -14.12
CA PRO A 252 6.14 -29.06 -14.01
C PRO A 252 6.94 -29.28 -12.74
N ARG A 253 6.60 -30.31 -11.98
CA ARG A 253 7.39 -30.74 -10.85
C ARG A 253 8.78 -31.14 -11.35
N ALA A 254 9.78 -31.03 -10.50
CA ALA A 254 11.14 -31.46 -10.84
C ALA A 254 11.11 -32.81 -11.55
N GLY A 255 11.72 -32.92 -12.74
CA GLY A 255 11.73 -34.09 -13.58
C GLY A 255 10.67 -34.18 -14.70
N ARG A 256 9.79 -33.19 -14.84
CA ARG A 256 8.94 -33.04 -16.04
C ARG A 256 9.60 -32.11 -17.05
N GLU A 257 9.54 -32.47 -18.30
CA GLU A 257 9.94 -31.57 -19.39
C GLU A 257 9.02 -30.36 -19.45
N PHE A 258 9.62 -29.19 -19.59
CA PHE A 258 8.84 -27.98 -19.89
C PHE A 258 8.35 -28.07 -21.32
N PRO A 259 7.11 -27.61 -21.62
CA PRO A 259 6.69 -27.48 -23.01
C PRO A 259 7.68 -26.58 -23.75
N ALA A 260 8.00 -26.95 -24.99
CA ALA A 260 8.87 -26.13 -25.82
C ALA A 260 8.22 -24.74 -26.01
N ASN A 261 8.97 -23.69 -25.71
CA ASN A 261 8.55 -22.34 -26.04
C ASN A 261 8.88 -22.09 -27.52
N ASP A 262 7.86 -21.78 -28.30
CA ASP A 262 8.05 -21.32 -29.66
C ASP A 262 8.72 -19.93 -29.64
N LEU A 263 9.89 -19.84 -30.19
CA LEU A 263 10.57 -18.54 -30.37
C LEU A 263 9.92 -17.81 -31.53
N ILE A 264 9.35 -16.63 -31.24
CA ILE A 264 8.80 -15.75 -32.26
C ILE A 264 9.92 -14.81 -32.71
N ASN A 265 10.20 -14.81 -34.01
CA ASN A 265 11.13 -13.85 -34.60
C ASN A 265 10.47 -12.47 -34.65
N VAL A 266 10.98 -11.53 -33.87
CA VAL A 266 10.59 -10.11 -33.91
C VAL A 266 11.62 -9.39 -34.79
N PRO A 267 11.26 -8.95 -36.01
CA PRO A 267 12.19 -8.22 -36.87
C PRO A 267 12.61 -6.90 -36.22
N GLU A 268 13.82 -6.48 -36.51
CA GLU A 268 14.31 -5.16 -36.10
C GLU A 268 13.42 -4.07 -36.69
N GLN A 269 12.88 -3.21 -35.83
CA GLN A 269 12.04 -2.08 -36.22
C GLN A 269 12.10 -0.98 -35.16
N PRO A 270 11.91 0.29 -35.59
CA PRO A 270 11.75 1.38 -34.63
C PRO A 270 10.54 1.15 -33.73
N VAL A 271 10.71 1.36 -32.42
CA VAL A 271 9.62 1.27 -31.44
C VAL A 271 9.53 2.60 -30.72
N THR A 272 8.34 3.18 -30.70
CA THR A 272 8.05 4.34 -29.87
C THR A 272 7.62 3.87 -28.47
N LEU A 273 8.38 4.28 -27.47
CA LEU A 273 8.07 3.98 -26.07
C LEU A 273 7.37 5.18 -25.43
N GLY A 274 6.43 4.88 -24.54
CA GLY A 274 5.70 5.89 -23.78
C GLY A 274 4.29 6.13 -24.30
N LYS A 275 3.61 7.06 -23.63
CA LYS A 275 2.26 7.53 -24.02
C LYS A 275 2.41 8.77 -24.89
N PRO A 276 1.55 8.98 -25.92
CA PRO A 276 1.44 10.26 -26.60
C PRO A 276 1.22 11.41 -25.62
N ALA A 277 1.75 12.58 -25.94
CA ALA A 277 1.65 13.76 -25.07
C ALA A 277 0.25 14.39 -25.04
N ASP A 278 -0.62 14.00 -25.95
CA ASP A 278 -2.00 14.46 -26.15
C ASP A 278 -3.07 13.50 -25.60
#